data_710f19717281aac75d3da00a4b124657
#
_entry.id   710f19717281aac75d3da00a4b124657
#
_cell.length_a   1.000
_cell.length_b   1.000
_cell.length_c   1.000
_cell.angle_alpha   90.00
_cell.angle_beta   90.00
_cell.angle_gamma   90.00
#
_symmetry.space_group_name_H-M   'P 1'
#
loop_
_entity.id
_entity.type
_entity.pdbx_description
1 polymer ?
#
loop_
_entity_poly.entity_id
_entity_poly.type
_entity_poly.pdbx_seq_one_letter_code
_entity_poly.pdbx_strand_id
1 'polypeptide(L)'
;DGLNEQVMNHHLATRPIDVRGVYDDELRLLCRGLLLRDPKRRWGGEEVARWLAGDPSLSVPDNPEGHATAVRPYRFGKTEATTGTELALALAKHWDAARKDVARGQVARWLEQELHDYNLVRVLRDIQDRKGVSDDARLLQFLVAVAPDLPPVWRGAPVSGNAVLAAARAATNDDDEAQGWLDSLYNDGVLATYAADGHGA
;
A
#
# COMPACT_ATOMS: atom_id res chain seq x y z
N ASP A 1 24.78 -21.81 7.73
CA ASP A 1 23.66 -22.14 6.83
C ASP A 1 22.34 -22.40 7.57
N GLY A 2 22.33 -23.07 8.76
CA GLY A 2 21.09 -23.37 9.51
C GLY A 2 20.31 -22.14 10.02
N LEU A 3 20.97 -21.02 10.26
CA LEU A 3 20.31 -19.78 10.69
C LEU A 3 19.48 -19.15 9.55
N ASN A 4 19.97 -19.24 8.31
CA ASN A 4 19.24 -18.76 7.13
C ASN A 4 18.00 -19.62 6.84
N GLU A 5 18.09 -20.91 7.07
CA GLU A 5 16.97 -21.85 6.87
C GLU A 5 15.87 -21.65 7.94
N GLN A 6 16.25 -21.45 9.19
CA GLN A 6 15.29 -21.14 10.27
C GLN A 6 14.60 -19.81 10.06
N VAL A 7 15.34 -18.77 9.64
CA VAL A 7 14.77 -17.46 9.30
C VAL A 7 13.84 -17.56 8.09
N MET A 8 14.22 -18.31 7.06
CA MET A 8 13.39 -18.54 5.88
C MET A 8 12.11 -19.31 6.24
N ASN A 9 12.22 -20.38 7.03
CA ASN A 9 11.06 -21.14 7.49
C ASN A 9 10.12 -20.31 8.37
N HIS A 10 10.68 -19.46 9.24
CA HIS A 10 9.90 -18.51 10.02
C HIS A 10 9.18 -17.50 9.10
N HIS A 11 9.86 -16.97 8.09
CA HIS A 11 9.25 -16.07 7.12
C HIS A 11 8.14 -16.73 6.31
N LEU A 12 8.34 -17.95 5.84
CA LEU A 12 7.32 -18.72 5.13
C LEU A 12 6.10 -19.04 6.01
N ALA A 13 6.34 -19.25 7.31
CA ALA A 13 5.27 -19.55 8.27
C ALA A 13 4.48 -18.29 8.71
N THR A 14 5.11 -17.11 8.71
CA THR A 14 4.53 -15.90 9.31
C THR A 14 4.14 -14.82 8.31
N ARG A 15 4.57 -14.91 7.03
CA ARG A 15 4.33 -13.85 6.02
C ARG A 15 3.55 -14.38 4.83
N PRO A 16 2.60 -13.60 4.28
CA PRO A 16 2.06 -13.91 2.96
C PRO A 16 3.19 -13.84 1.92
N ILE A 17 3.23 -14.80 1.02
CA ILE A 17 4.22 -14.82 -0.05
C ILE A 17 3.79 -13.78 -1.09
N ASP A 18 4.68 -12.81 -1.37
CA ASP A 18 4.42 -11.77 -2.34
C ASP A 18 4.57 -12.31 -3.76
N VAL A 19 3.48 -12.36 -4.49
CA VAL A 19 3.42 -12.79 -5.90
C VAL A 19 3.26 -11.63 -6.88
N ARG A 20 3.37 -10.38 -6.44
CA ARG A 20 3.24 -9.19 -7.31
C ARG A 20 4.32 -9.12 -8.38
N GLY A 21 5.48 -9.77 -8.16
CA GLY A 21 6.53 -9.91 -9.17
C GLY A 21 6.22 -10.88 -10.30
N VAL A 22 5.08 -11.59 -10.26
CA VAL A 22 4.64 -12.47 -11.36
C VAL A 22 3.77 -11.64 -12.28
N TYR A 23 4.30 -11.28 -13.46
CA TYR A 23 3.63 -10.38 -14.42
C TYR A 23 2.47 -11.03 -15.18
N ASP A 24 2.49 -12.35 -15.32
CA ASP A 24 1.43 -13.12 -15.96
C ASP A 24 0.27 -13.37 -14.97
N ASP A 25 -0.93 -12.93 -15.33
CA ASP A 25 -2.10 -12.99 -14.44
C ASP A 25 -2.56 -14.43 -14.17
N GLU A 26 -2.47 -15.33 -15.15
CA GLU A 26 -2.84 -16.74 -14.99
C GLU A 26 -1.84 -17.44 -14.06
N LEU A 27 -0.55 -17.19 -14.27
CA LEU A 27 0.50 -17.73 -13.42
C LEU A 27 0.44 -17.13 -12.00
N ARG A 28 0.07 -15.86 -11.88
CA ARG A 28 -0.16 -15.21 -10.57
C ARG A 28 -1.32 -15.84 -9.83
N LEU A 29 -2.42 -16.16 -10.52
CA LEU A 29 -3.56 -16.88 -9.97
C LEU A 29 -3.14 -18.26 -9.43
N LEU A 30 -2.38 -19.02 -10.22
CA LEU A 30 -1.81 -20.31 -9.81
C LEU A 30 -0.95 -20.20 -8.55
N CYS A 31 -0.01 -19.25 -8.54
CA CYS A 31 0.86 -19.00 -7.41
C CYS A 31 0.04 -18.64 -6.15
N ARG A 32 -0.97 -17.77 -6.26
CA ARG A 32 -1.85 -17.42 -5.15
C ARG A 32 -2.59 -18.64 -4.60
N GLY A 33 -3.11 -19.50 -5.45
CA GLY A 33 -3.81 -20.73 -5.05
C GLY A 33 -2.90 -21.72 -4.33
N LEU A 34 -1.71 -21.99 -4.88
CA LEU A 34 -0.75 -22.92 -4.30
C LEU A 34 -0.11 -22.44 -3.01
N LEU A 35 -0.02 -21.13 -2.81
CA LEU A 35 0.64 -20.50 -1.66
C LEU A 35 -0.34 -20.08 -0.56
N LEU A 36 -1.61 -20.48 -0.64
CA LEU A 36 -2.56 -20.30 0.45
C LEU A 36 -2.06 -20.95 1.74
N ARG A 37 -2.11 -20.22 2.85
CA ARG A 37 -1.63 -20.70 4.15
C ARG A 37 -2.49 -21.82 4.71
N ASP A 38 -3.82 -21.67 4.58
CA ASP A 38 -4.74 -22.72 5.03
C ASP A 38 -4.59 -23.96 4.14
N PRO A 39 -4.08 -25.09 4.67
CA PRO A 39 -3.90 -26.31 3.90
C PRO A 39 -5.20 -26.86 3.31
N LYS A 40 -6.35 -26.58 3.94
CA LYS A 40 -7.68 -27.02 3.48
C LYS A 40 -8.19 -26.22 2.29
N ARG A 41 -7.69 -25.01 2.12
CA ARG A 41 -8.08 -24.08 1.03
C ARG A 41 -7.00 -23.99 -0.05
N ARG A 42 -5.81 -24.51 0.25
CA ARG A 42 -4.68 -24.51 -0.69
C ARG A 42 -5.02 -25.39 -1.89
N TRP A 43 -4.77 -24.84 -3.07
CA TRP A 43 -4.95 -25.59 -4.30
C TRP A 43 -4.13 -26.88 -4.31
N GLY A 44 -4.78 -27.96 -4.69
CA GLY A 44 -4.19 -29.27 -4.89
C GLY A 44 -4.12 -29.64 -6.38
N GLY A 45 -3.95 -30.94 -6.64
CA GLY A 45 -3.85 -31.42 -8.01
C GLY A 45 -5.10 -31.20 -8.86
N GLU A 46 -6.29 -31.16 -8.24
CA GLU A 46 -7.55 -30.92 -8.93
C GLU A 46 -7.64 -29.48 -9.45
N GLU A 47 -7.37 -28.49 -8.61
CA GLU A 47 -7.40 -27.08 -9.02
C GLU A 47 -6.30 -26.77 -10.02
N VAL A 48 -5.12 -27.38 -9.89
CA VAL A 48 -4.04 -27.24 -10.88
C VAL A 48 -4.45 -27.82 -12.22
N ALA A 49 -5.12 -28.99 -12.25
CA ALA A 49 -5.61 -29.58 -13.50
C ALA A 49 -6.68 -28.70 -14.17
N ARG A 50 -7.59 -28.11 -13.38
CA ARG A 50 -8.58 -27.15 -13.88
C ARG A 50 -7.92 -25.88 -14.42
N TRP A 51 -6.89 -25.38 -13.74
CA TRP A 51 -6.11 -24.24 -14.21
C TRP A 51 -5.43 -24.54 -15.55
N LEU A 52 -4.80 -25.71 -15.69
CA LEU A 52 -4.20 -26.17 -16.97
C LEU A 52 -5.24 -26.30 -18.09
N ALA A 53 -6.48 -26.61 -17.74
CA ALA A 53 -7.60 -26.67 -18.69
C ALA A 53 -8.19 -25.30 -19.05
N GLY A 54 -7.67 -24.21 -18.47
CA GLY A 54 -8.16 -22.84 -18.71
C GLY A 54 -9.55 -22.57 -18.12
N ASP A 55 -9.91 -23.19 -16.98
CA ASP A 55 -11.22 -23.02 -16.34
C ASP A 55 -11.40 -21.60 -15.80
N PRO A 56 -12.28 -20.77 -16.43
CA PRO A 56 -12.46 -19.38 -16.00
C PRO A 56 -13.20 -19.22 -14.67
N SER A 57 -13.76 -20.31 -14.14
CA SER A 57 -14.45 -20.28 -12.84
C SER A 57 -13.48 -20.40 -11.65
N LEU A 58 -12.20 -20.71 -11.93
CA LEU A 58 -11.20 -20.76 -10.88
C LEU A 58 -10.97 -19.37 -10.29
N SER A 59 -11.17 -19.28 -9.00
CA SER A 59 -10.82 -18.09 -8.23
C SER A 59 -10.10 -18.49 -6.96
N VAL A 60 -9.11 -17.71 -6.58
CA VAL A 60 -8.57 -17.78 -5.22
C VAL A 60 -9.44 -16.85 -4.40
N PRO A 61 -10.11 -17.34 -3.34
CA PRO A 61 -10.83 -16.48 -2.45
C PRO A 61 -9.88 -15.37 -1.98
N ASP A 62 -10.30 -14.12 -2.10
CA ASP A 62 -9.55 -13.04 -1.49
C ASP A 62 -9.28 -13.44 -0.06
N ASN A 63 -8.00 -13.60 0.25
CA ASN A 63 -7.59 -14.06 1.56
C ASN A 63 -7.79 -12.89 2.52
N PRO A 64 -8.87 -12.86 3.32
CA PRO A 64 -8.99 -11.86 4.38
C PRO A 64 -7.86 -12.01 5.40
N GLU A 65 -7.17 -13.15 5.39
CA GLU A 65 -5.98 -13.42 6.21
C GLU A 65 -4.68 -12.89 5.59
N GLY A 66 -4.72 -12.36 4.35
CA GLY A 66 -3.56 -11.72 3.68
C GLY A 66 -3.22 -10.35 4.24
N HIS A 67 -4.12 -9.73 4.97
CA HIS A 67 -3.83 -8.52 5.73
C HIS A 67 -3.54 -8.92 7.17
N ALA A 68 -2.26 -8.88 7.55
CA ALA A 68 -1.90 -8.98 8.96
C ALA A 68 -2.79 -8.00 9.74
N THR A 69 -3.47 -8.53 10.77
CA THR A 69 -4.29 -7.70 11.65
C THR A 69 -3.44 -7.36 12.87
N ALA A 70 -3.33 -6.09 13.17
CA ALA A 70 -2.55 -5.63 14.30
C ALA A 70 -3.18 -6.07 15.63
N VAL A 71 -2.33 -6.39 16.61
CA VAL A 71 -2.75 -6.72 17.98
C VAL A 71 -3.38 -5.49 18.63
N ARG A 72 -2.80 -4.31 18.39
CA ARG A 72 -3.34 -3.04 18.85
C ARG A 72 -3.57 -2.10 17.67
N PRO A 73 -4.76 -1.48 17.55
CA PRO A 73 -5.05 -0.57 16.45
C PRO A 73 -4.15 0.66 16.49
N TYR A 74 -3.76 1.16 15.30
CA TYR A 74 -3.21 2.51 15.16
C TYR A 74 -4.33 3.54 15.31
N ARG A 75 -4.10 4.61 16.09
CA ARG A 75 -5.14 5.55 16.43
C ARG A 75 -4.83 6.97 16.01
N PHE A 76 -5.77 7.56 15.25
CA PHE A 76 -5.87 9.00 15.02
C PHE A 76 -7.16 9.54 15.63
N GLY A 77 -7.12 10.00 16.88
CA GLY A 77 -8.31 10.43 17.62
C GLY A 77 -9.33 9.30 17.74
N LYS A 78 -10.45 9.40 17.00
CA LYS A 78 -11.52 8.37 16.96
C LYS A 78 -11.35 7.36 15.81
N THR A 79 -10.40 7.58 14.91
CA THR A 79 -10.13 6.66 13.79
C THR A 79 -9.14 5.60 14.25
N GLU A 80 -9.50 4.34 14.07
CA GLU A 80 -8.67 3.18 14.38
C GLU A 80 -8.35 2.44 13.09
N ALA A 81 -7.13 1.90 12.99
CA ALA A 81 -6.68 1.07 11.89
C ALA A 81 -6.03 -0.20 12.43
N THR A 82 -6.47 -1.35 11.94
CA THR A 82 -5.98 -2.67 12.34
C THR A 82 -5.23 -3.39 11.23
N THR A 83 -5.37 -2.92 10.00
CA THR A 83 -4.71 -3.46 8.80
C THR A 83 -3.87 -2.39 8.10
N GLY A 84 -2.99 -2.79 7.19
CA GLY A 84 -2.21 -1.86 6.37
C GLY A 84 -3.10 -0.94 5.53
N THR A 85 -4.15 -1.48 4.92
CA THR A 85 -5.10 -0.70 4.10
C THR A 85 -5.88 0.31 4.95
N GLU A 86 -6.37 -0.09 6.12
CA GLU A 86 -7.04 0.83 7.05
C GLU A 86 -6.08 1.90 7.56
N LEU A 87 -4.80 1.54 7.81
CA LEU A 87 -3.77 2.51 8.14
C LEU A 87 -3.60 3.52 7.01
N ALA A 88 -3.48 3.08 5.76
CA ALA A 88 -3.33 3.98 4.62
C ALA A 88 -4.51 4.96 4.50
N LEU A 89 -5.75 4.47 4.66
CA LEU A 89 -6.96 5.31 4.69
C LEU A 89 -6.92 6.33 5.83
N ALA A 90 -6.51 5.91 7.03
CA ALA A 90 -6.40 6.78 8.19
C ALA A 90 -5.30 7.86 8.00
N LEU A 91 -4.14 7.46 7.46
CA LEU A 91 -3.04 8.37 7.13
C LEU A 91 -3.46 9.40 6.07
N ALA A 92 -4.15 8.95 5.01
CA ALA A 92 -4.66 9.84 3.96
C ALA A 92 -5.65 10.88 4.50
N LYS A 93 -6.53 10.46 5.41
CA LYS A 93 -7.54 11.32 6.04
C LYS A 93 -6.94 12.31 7.04
N HIS A 94 -5.90 11.93 7.77
CA HIS A 94 -5.27 12.72 8.83
C HIS A 94 -3.87 13.18 8.43
N TRP A 95 -3.71 13.72 7.23
CA TRP A 95 -2.45 13.98 6.53
C TRP A 95 -1.38 14.65 7.38
N ASP A 96 -1.70 15.78 8.02
CA ASP A 96 -0.71 16.54 8.82
C ASP A 96 -0.21 15.79 10.05
N ALA A 97 -1.09 15.04 10.70
CA ALA A 97 -0.71 14.18 11.82
C ALA A 97 0.09 12.98 11.32
N ALA A 98 -0.35 12.36 10.22
CA ALA A 98 0.29 11.23 9.58
C ALA A 98 1.74 11.53 9.16
N ARG A 99 1.97 12.68 8.52
CA ARG A 99 3.30 13.15 8.12
C ARG A 99 4.25 13.24 9.32
N LYS A 100 3.76 13.80 10.43
CA LYS A 100 4.53 13.92 11.68
C LYS A 100 4.82 12.55 12.30
N ASP A 101 3.85 11.65 12.27
CA ASP A 101 3.99 10.31 12.86
C ASP A 101 4.93 9.42 12.03
N VAL A 102 4.89 9.56 10.70
CA VAL A 102 5.87 8.94 9.79
C VAL A 102 7.26 9.46 10.09
N ALA A 103 7.45 10.78 10.14
CA ALA A 103 8.76 11.40 10.41
C ALA A 103 9.33 11.02 11.79
N ARG A 104 8.47 10.83 12.80
CA ARG A 104 8.86 10.41 14.16
C ARG A 104 9.06 8.90 14.30
N GLY A 105 8.83 8.11 13.24
CA GLY A 105 8.94 6.65 13.26
C GLY A 105 7.83 5.93 14.03
N GLN A 106 6.72 6.60 14.36
CA GLN A 106 5.60 5.98 15.07
C GLN A 106 4.91 4.94 14.21
N VAL A 107 4.69 5.26 12.93
CA VAL A 107 4.11 4.32 11.94
C VAL A 107 5.02 3.11 11.77
N ALA A 108 6.33 3.31 11.60
CA ALA A 108 7.29 2.21 11.47
C ALA A 108 7.27 1.27 12.68
N ARG A 109 7.22 1.84 13.89
CA ARG A 109 7.16 1.07 15.13
C ARG A 109 5.88 0.24 15.23
N TRP A 110 4.74 0.82 14.87
CA TRP A 110 3.46 0.11 14.88
C TRP A 110 3.44 -1.02 13.84
N LEU A 111 3.94 -0.78 12.64
CA LEU A 111 4.07 -1.82 11.61
C LEU A 111 4.94 -2.98 12.09
N GLU A 112 6.01 -2.69 12.83
CA GLU A 112 6.94 -3.67 13.35
C GLU A 112 6.38 -4.45 14.54
N GLN A 113 5.80 -3.75 15.52
CA GLN A 113 5.42 -4.32 16.81
C GLN A 113 3.99 -4.87 16.84
N GLU A 114 3.06 -4.26 16.13
CA GLU A 114 1.64 -4.61 16.22
C GLU A 114 1.14 -5.34 14.98
N LEU A 115 1.53 -4.87 13.78
CA LEU A 115 1.14 -5.50 12.52
C LEU A 115 2.12 -6.61 12.10
N HIS A 116 3.35 -6.59 12.61
CA HIS A 116 4.43 -7.52 12.24
C HIS A 116 4.72 -7.56 10.73
N ASP A 117 4.49 -6.46 10.02
CA ASP A 117 4.75 -6.33 8.58
C ASP A 117 6.12 -5.67 8.32
N TYR A 118 7.15 -6.48 8.38
CA TYR A 118 8.54 -6.03 8.16
C TYR A 118 8.81 -5.58 6.72
N ASN A 119 8.00 -6.00 5.74
CA ASN A 119 8.12 -5.52 4.38
C ASN A 119 7.72 -4.05 4.29
N LEU A 120 6.56 -3.68 4.87
CA LEU A 120 6.14 -2.29 4.95
C LEU A 120 7.12 -1.44 5.77
N VAL A 121 7.69 -1.99 6.86
CA VAL A 121 8.75 -1.30 7.63
C VAL A 121 9.95 -1.00 6.74
N ARG A 122 10.41 -1.96 5.94
CA ARG A 122 11.53 -1.77 5.01
C ARG A 122 11.21 -0.72 3.97
N VAL A 123 10.05 -0.83 3.31
CA VAL A 123 9.58 0.14 2.32
C VAL A 123 9.55 1.55 2.91
N LEU A 124 9.01 1.70 4.13
CA LEU A 124 8.94 2.99 4.80
C LEU A 124 10.33 3.56 5.10
N ARG A 125 11.28 2.73 5.57
CA ARG A 125 12.67 3.14 5.81
C ARG A 125 13.36 3.57 4.51
N ASP A 126 13.22 2.77 3.44
CA ASP A 126 13.79 3.09 2.12
C ASP A 126 13.26 4.44 1.59
N ILE A 127 11.97 4.75 1.83
CA ILE A 127 11.37 6.04 1.47
C ILE A 127 11.94 7.17 2.35
N GLN A 128 12.10 6.94 3.65
CA GLN A 128 12.63 7.94 4.58
C GLN A 128 14.09 8.32 4.28
N ASP A 129 14.88 7.37 3.79
CA ASP A 129 16.29 7.58 3.47
C ASP A 129 16.51 8.35 2.15
N ARG A 130 15.46 8.57 1.35
CA ARG A 130 15.54 9.33 0.09
C ARG A 130 15.84 10.79 0.37
N LYS A 131 16.98 11.28 -0.17
CA LYS A 131 17.39 12.69 -0.04
C LYS A 131 16.59 13.58 -0.99
N GLY A 132 16.30 14.80 -0.56
CA GLY A 132 15.62 15.81 -1.40
C GLY A 132 14.13 15.57 -1.60
N VAL A 133 13.52 14.62 -0.91
CA VAL A 133 12.09 14.33 -0.95
C VAL A 133 11.42 14.99 0.25
N SER A 134 10.32 15.72 0.01
CA SER A 134 9.53 16.35 1.08
C SER A 134 8.84 15.29 1.96
N ASP A 135 8.48 15.65 3.19
CA ASP A 135 7.74 14.74 4.07
C ASP A 135 6.35 14.41 3.53
N ASP A 136 5.73 15.32 2.78
CA ASP A 136 4.46 15.10 2.09
C ASP A 136 4.62 14.05 0.98
N ALA A 137 5.68 14.18 0.16
CA ALA A 137 5.96 13.22 -0.90
C ALA A 137 6.38 11.83 -0.35
N ARG A 138 7.07 11.78 0.78
CA ARG A 138 7.36 10.51 1.48
C ARG A 138 6.09 9.83 1.96
N LEU A 139 5.18 10.58 2.56
CA LEU A 139 3.88 10.03 2.98
C LEU A 139 3.10 9.52 1.77
N LEU A 140 3.03 10.27 0.67
CA LEU A 140 2.39 9.82 -0.56
C LEU A 140 2.97 8.51 -1.08
N GLN A 141 4.30 8.42 -1.24
CA GLN A 141 4.98 7.22 -1.71
C GLN A 141 4.67 6.00 -0.82
N PHE A 142 4.59 6.23 0.49
CA PHE A 142 4.21 5.17 1.42
C PHE A 142 2.75 4.75 1.25
N LEU A 143 1.81 5.69 1.10
CA LEU A 143 0.39 5.39 0.86
C LEU A 143 0.19 4.53 -0.38
N VAL A 144 0.82 4.91 -1.48
CA VAL A 144 0.76 4.19 -2.76
C VAL A 144 1.36 2.78 -2.62
N ALA A 145 2.46 2.64 -1.88
CA ALA A 145 3.08 1.33 -1.66
C ALA A 145 2.24 0.39 -0.77
N VAL A 146 1.48 0.93 0.19
CA VAL A 146 0.66 0.15 1.13
C VAL A 146 -0.69 -0.22 0.52
N ALA A 147 -1.31 0.70 -0.21
CA ALA A 147 -2.64 0.54 -0.75
C ALA A 147 -2.72 1.19 -2.14
N PRO A 148 -2.18 0.51 -3.16
CA PRO A 148 -2.14 1.03 -4.53
C PRO A 148 -3.53 1.28 -5.11
N ASP A 149 -4.56 0.59 -4.62
CA ASP A 149 -5.95 0.75 -5.09
C ASP A 149 -6.68 1.95 -4.46
N LEU A 150 -6.03 2.69 -3.56
CA LEU A 150 -6.63 3.89 -2.98
C LEU A 150 -6.80 4.99 -4.04
N PRO A 151 -7.96 5.68 -4.05
CA PRO A 151 -8.13 6.85 -4.89
C PRO A 151 -7.01 7.87 -4.65
N PRO A 152 -6.48 8.51 -5.72
CA PRO A 152 -5.42 9.49 -5.57
C PRO A 152 -5.79 10.61 -4.61
N VAL A 153 -4.91 10.87 -3.63
CA VAL A 153 -5.06 11.90 -2.60
C VAL A 153 -3.77 12.67 -2.42
N TRP A 154 -3.87 13.97 -2.20
CA TRP A 154 -2.73 14.81 -1.88
C TRP A 154 -3.10 15.82 -0.79
N ARG A 155 -2.36 15.81 0.32
CA ARG A 155 -2.61 16.66 1.50
C ARG A 155 -4.05 16.58 1.99
N GLY A 156 -4.63 15.37 1.96
CA GLY A 156 -6.01 15.12 2.37
C GLY A 156 -7.08 15.50 1.35
N ALA A 157 -6.71 16.10 0.22
CA ALA A 157 -7.63 16.43 -0.88
C ALA A 157 -7.56 15.38 -1.99
N PRO A 158 -8.69 15.04 -2.64
CA PRO A 158 -8.71 14.12 -3.77
C PRO A 158 -7.96 14.71 -4.97
N VAL A 159 -7.15 13.90 -5.65
CA VAL A 159 -6.46 14.26 -6.90
C VAL A 159 -7.20 13.61 -8.06
N SER A 160 -8.05 14.38 -8.72
CA SER A 160 -8.75 13.96 -9.93
C SER A 160 -8.63 15.05 -11.00
N GLY A 161 -8.86 14.71 -12.27
CA GLY A 161 -8.85 15.72 -13.35
C GLY A 161 -9.78 16.88 -13.07
N ASN A 162 -10.97 16.63 -12.51
CA ASN A 162 -11.91 17.67 -12.13
C ASN A 162 -11.41 18.54 -10.96
N ALA A 163 -10.77 17.94 -9.96
CA ALA A 163 -10.20 18.68 -8.83
C ALA A 163 -9.06 19.59 -9.28
N VAL A 164 -8.17 19.08 -10.14
CA VAL A 164 -7.07 19.88 -10.72
C VAL A 164 -7.60 21.03 -11.58
N LEU A 165 -8.61 20.78 -12.42
CA LEU A 165 -9.25 21.84 -13.22
C LEU A 165 -9.96 22.88 -12.36
N ALA A 166 -10.63 22.47 -11.30
CA ALA A 166 -11.28 23.38 -10.36
C ALA A 166 -10.24 24.27 -9.65
N ALA A 167 -9.16 23.68 -9.16
CA ALA A 167 -8.06 24.42 -8.55
C ALA A 167 -7.38 25.39 -9.55
N ALA A 168 -7.17 24.98 -10.80
CA ALA A 168 -6.60 25.86 -11.83
C ALA A 168 -7.50 27.08 -12.13
N ARG A 169 -8.82 26.87 -12.14
CA ARG A 169 -9.77 27.99 -12.30
C ARG A 169 -9.80 28.92 -11.09
N ALA A 170 -9.71 28.36 -9.88
CA ALA A 170 -9.64 29.15 -8.65
C ALA A 170 -8.35 29.99 -8.62
N ALA A 171 -7.21 29.39 -8.94
CA ALA A 171 -5.92 30.07 -9.01
C ALA A 171 -5.90 31.22 -10.03
N THR A 172 -6.61 31.09 -11.19
CA THR A 172 -6.77 32.20 -12.14
C THR A 172 -7.62 33.37 -11.61
N ASN A 173 -8.32 33.17 -10.51
CA ASN A 173 -9.11 34.19 -9.82
C ASN A 173 -8.43 34.64 -8.50
N ASP A 174 -7.10 34.62 -8.47
CA ASP A 174 -6.27 35.05 -7.33
C ASP A 174 -6.49 34.26 -6.04
N ASP A 175 -6.84 32.95 -6.15
CA ASP A 175 -6.90 32.03 -5.01
C ASP A 175 -5.49 31.45 -4.74
N ASP A 176 -4.79 32.07 -3.79
CA ASP A 176 -3.42 31.68 -3.39
C ASP A 176 -3.35 30.25 -2.82
N GLU A 177 -4.41 29.76 -2.17
CA GLU A 177 -4.46 28.40 -1.62
C GLU A 177 -4.53 27.37 -2.75
N ALA A 178 -5.37 27.62 -3.75
CA ALA A 178 -5.47 26.78 -4.94
C ALA A 178 -4.17 26.77 -5.74
N GLN A 179 -3.53 27.95 -5.92
CA GLN A 179 -2.22 28.05 -6.55
C GLN A 179 -1.17 27.26 -5.79
N GLY A 180 -1.07 27.44 -4.48
CA GLY A 180 -0.11 26.72 -3.63
C GLY A 180 -0.31 25.21 -3.65
N TRP A 181 -1.57 24.74 -3.75
CA TRP A 181 -1.87 23.32 -3.89
C TRP A 181 -1.37 22.76 -5.23
N LEU A 182 -1.63 23.47 -6.34
CA LEU A 182 -1.15 23.10 -7.69
C LEU A 182 0.38 23.09 -7.76
N ASP A 183 1.04 24.10 -7.23
CA ASP A 183 2.50 24.17 -7.17
C ASP A 183 3.08 22.99 -6.40
N SER A 184 2.43 22.59 -5.31
CA SER A 184 2.86 21.43 -4.52
C SER A 184 2.68 20.10 -5.27
N LEU A 185 1.58 19.94 -6.05
CA LEU A 185 1.37 18.77 -6.91
C LEU A 185 2.52 18.61 -7.92
N TYR A 186 2.96 19.72 -8.51
CA TYR A 186 4.02 19.72 -9.49
C TYR A 186 5.40 19.49 -8.85
N ASN A 187 5.74 20.28 -7.83
CA ASN A 187 7.06 20.27 -7.21
C ASN A 187 7.37 18.96 -6.48
N ASP A 188 6.36 18.32 -5.89
CA ASP A 188 6.50 17.03 -5.18
C ASP A 188 6.30 15.81 -6.11
N GLY A 189 6.09 16.03 -7.42
CA GLY A 189 5.98 14.97 -8.43
C GLY A 189 4.80 14.02 -8.21
N VAL A 190 3.68 14.54 -7.64
CA VAL A 190 2.53 13.74 -7.21
C VAL A 190 1.92 12.94 -8.35
N LEU A 191 1.70 13.58 -9.51
CA LEU A 191 1.12 12.91 -10.67
C LEU A 191 2.05 11.83 -11.24
N ALA A 192 3.37 12.07 -11.21
CA ALA A 192 4.35 11.08 -11.63
C ALA A 192 4.38 9.85 -10.71
N THR A 193 4.20 10.07 -9.39
CA THR A 193 4.12 8.98 -8.41
C THR A 193 2.92 8.08 -8.71
N TYR A 194 1.74 8.64 -8.94
CA TYR A 194 0.54 7.86 -9.28
C TYR A 194 0.62 7.20 -10.67
N ALA A 195 1.23 7.86 -11.66
CA ALA A 195 1.40 7.30 -13.00
C ALA A 195 2.36 6.08 -13.00
N ALA A 196 3.38 6.09 -12.16
CA ALA A 196 4.33 4.97 -12.04
C ALA A 196 3.68 3.69 -11.51
N ASP A 197 2.61 3.81 -10.70
CA ASP A 197 1.88 2.69 -10.09
C ASP A 197 0.60 2.30 -10.87
N GLY A 198 0.42 2.79 -12.09
CA GLY A 198 -0.66 2.36 -12.99
C GLY A 198 -2.01 3.07 -12.78
N HIS A 199 -2.09 4.09 -11.92
CA HIS A 199 -3.29 4.92 -11.73
C HIS A 199 -3.54 5.93 -12.88
N GLY A 200 -2.75 5.87 -13.95
CA GLY A 200 -2.76 6.82 -15.07
C GLY A 200 -3.40 6.31 -16.37
N ALA A 201 -4.17 5.22 -16.32
CA ALA A 201 -4.85 4.68 -17.51
C ALA A 201 -6.35 4.95 -17.46
#